data_d4ad851d926c269a0d8a81b5fb32d097
#
_entry.id   d4ad851d926c269a0d8a81b5fb32d097
#
_cell.length_a   1.000
_cell.length_b   1.000
_cell.length_c   1.000
_cell.angle_alpha   90.00
_cell.angle_beta   90.00
_cell.angle_gamma   90.00
#
_symmetry.space_group_name_H-M   'P 1'
#
loop_
_entity.id
_entity.type
_entity.pdbx_description
1 polymer ?
#
loop_
_entity_poly.entity_id
_entity_poly.type
_entity_poly.pdbx_seq_one_letter_code
_entity_poly.pdbx_strand_id
1 'polypeptide(L)'
;MSKGSTFRKWSRILHRDVSYLFAGMILIYALSGILMNHRNSLNPHYSVEVEEFKVTHDLTDKEKIDKALVLDILQPLDEADNYTKHYFQKDGRMKVFLKGGSSLVVNTQTGAAVYEKLERRFLLSDMVKLHYNPGKWWTTFSDIFAVSLVLISLTGMVMIKGKKGFWGRGGILFLVGIIVPILFLIL
;
A
#
# COMPACT_ATOMS: atom_id res chain seq x y z
N MET A 1 40.31 31.60 0.46
CA MET A 1 39.30 30.74 -0.20
C MET A 1 38.09 31.62 -0.52
N SER A 2 37.58 31.59 -1.76
CA SER A 2 36.41 32.42 -2.10
C SER A 2 35.15 31.86 -1.37
N LYS A 3 34.27 32.76 -0.88
CA LYS A 3 33.01 32.40 -0.20
C LYS A 3 32.20 31.32 -0.96
N GLY A 4 32.20 31.36 -2.29
CA GLY A 4 31.51 30.38 -3.15
C GLY A 4 32.16 28.98 -3.19
N SER A 5 33.44 28.82 -2.83
CA SER A 5 34.10 27.52 -2.75
C SER A 5 33.77 26.83 -1.43
N THR A 6 33.68 27.60 -0.35
CA THR A 6 33.29 27.11 0.97
C THR A 6 31.81 26.66 0.97
N PHE A 7 30.89 27.45 0.41
CA PHE A 7 29.49 27.11 0.30
C PHE A 7 29.26 25.76 -0.42
N ARG A 8 29.94 25.54 -1.57
CA ARG A 8 29.83 24.26 -2.29
C ARG A 8 30.45 23.07 -1.56
N LYS A 9 31.53 23.31 -0.78
CA LYS A 9 32.08 22.25 0.08
C LYS A 9 31.04 21.80 1.09
N TRP A 10 30.38 22.72 1.78
CA TRP A 10 29.33 22.42 2.74
C TRP A 10 28.09 21.78 2.08
N SER A 11 27.67 22.27 0.90
CA SER A 11 26.56 21.68 0.15
C SER A 11 26.83 20.20 -0.19
N ARG A 12 28.07 19.86 -0.58
CA ARG A 12 28.44 18.46 -0.86
C ARG A 12 28.42 17.58 0.39
N ILE A 13 28.91 18.08 1.51
CA ILE A 13 28.88 17.34 2.78
C ILE A 13 27.44 17.10 3.20
N LEU A 14 26.64 18.17 3.26
CA LEU A 14 25.24 18.11 3.65
C LEU A 14 24.42 17.19 2.74
N HIS A 15 24.57 17.35 1.42
CA HIS A 15 23.91 16.49 0.44
C HIS A 15 24.22 15.01 0.68
N ARG A 16 25.51 14.68 0.81
CA ARG A 16 25.96 13.31 1.05
C ARG A 16 25.37 12.75 2.34
N ASP A 17 25.59 13.47 3.44
CA ASP A 17 25.27 12.93 4.78
C ASP A 17 23.74 12.79 4.97
N VAL A 18 22.95 13.78 4.52
CA VAL A 18 21.49 13.71 4.57
C VAL A 18 20.93 12.65 3.59
N SER A 19 21.55 12.50 2.40
CA SER A 19 21.14 11.46 1.45
C SER A 19 21.35 10.06 2.01
N TYR A 20 22.50 9.80 2.66
CA TYR A 20 22.75 8.50 3.29
C TYR A 20 21.81 8.25 4.45
N LEU A 21 21.55 9.28 5.30
CA LEU A 21 20.64 9.14 6.44
C LEU A 21 19.24 8.73 6.00
N PHE A 22 18.74 9.30 4.90
CA PHE A 22 17.38 9.05 4.43
C PHE A 22 17.28 8.10 3.23
N ALA A 23 18.37 7.49 2.77
CA ALA A 23 18.36 6.59 1.61
C ALA A 23 17.32 5.45 1.74
N GLY A 24 17.25 4.83 2.91
CA GLY A 24 16.26 3.77 3.18
C GLY A 24 14.83 4.26 3.07
N MET A 25 14.54 5.46 3.61
CA MET A 25 13.21 6.07 3.50
C MET A 25 12.85 6.43 2.05
N ILE A 26 13.80 6.96 1.29
CA ILE A 26 13.59 7.26 -0.14
C ILE A 26 13.19 5.99 -0.90
N LEU A 27 13.87 4.87 -0.65
CA LEU A 27 13.54 3.58 -1.28
C LEU A 27 12.15 3.09 -0.86
N ILE A 28 11.81 3.14 0.43
CA ILE A 28 10.49 2.74 0.93
C ILE A 28 9.39 3.57 0.27
N TYR A 29 9.57 4.90 0.22
CA TYR A 29 8.58 5.80 -0.38
C TYR A 29 8.47 5.62 -1.90
N ALA A 30 9.58 5.40 -2.60
CA ALA A 30 9.56 5.13 -4.04
C ALA A 30 8.79 3.82 -4.35
N LEU A 31 9.10 2.73 -3.63
CA LEU A 31 8.43 1.44 -3.81
C LEU A 31 6.95 1.51 -3.42
N SER A 32 6.63 2.11 -2.26
CA SER A 32 5.23 2.28 -1.85
C SER A 32 4.43 3.17 -2.80
N GLY A 33 5.04 4.20 -3.39
CA GLY A 33 4.42 5.03 -4.41
C GLY A 33 4.06 4.24 -5.67
N ILE A 34 4.94 3.35 -6.14
CA ILE A 34 4.65 2.44 -7.25
C ILE A 34 3.46 1.51 -6.91
N LEU A 35 3.47 0.91 -5.72
CA LEU A 35 2.38 0.05 -5.26
C LEU A 35 1.04 0.79 -5.21
N MET A 36 1.04 2.04 -4.75
CA MET A 36 -0.15 2.89 -4.69
C MET A 36 -0.69 3.23 -6.07
N ASN A 37 0.17 3.50 -7.05
CA ASN A 37 -0.24 3.75 -8.42
C ASN A 37 -0.90 2.52 -9.07
N HIS A 38 -0.53 1.32 -8.65
CA HIS A 38 -1.04 0.05 -9.18
C HIS A 38 -2.08 -0.62 -8.26
N ARG A 39 -2.64 0.10 -7.29
CA ARG A 39 -3.57 -0.44 -6.28
C ARG A 39 -4.83 -1.11 -6.86
N ASN A 40 -5.23 -0.76 -8.08
CA ASN A 40 -6.40 -1.34 -8.73
C ASN A 40 -6.11 -2.73 -9.35
N SER A 41 -4.85 -2.99 -9.72
CA SER A 41 -4.40 -4.27 -10.27
C SER A 41 -3.70 -5.14 -9.23
N LEU A 42 -3.04 -4.51 -8.25
CA LEU A 42 -2.35 -5.18 -7.17
C LEU A 42 -2.83 -4.61 -5.84
N ASN A 43 -3.64 -5.37 -5.09
CA ASN A 43 -4.01 -4.96 -3.74
C ASN A 43 -2.76 -5.06 -2.82
N PRO A 44 -2.21 -3.93 -2.33
CA PRO A 44 -1.00 -3.98 -1.51
C PRO A 44 -1.27 -4.46 -0.09
N HIS A 45 -2.54 -4.46 0.35
CA HIS A 45 -2.92 -4.79 1.72
C HIS A 45 -3.23 -6.27 1.90
N TYR A 46 -3.92 -6.87 0.91
CA TYR A 46 -4.40 -8.25 1.00
C TYR A 46 -4.12 -9.02 -0.29
N SER A 47 -3.77 -10.28 -0.14
CA SER A 47 -3.93 -11.31 -1.16
C SER A 47 -5.33 -11.86 -1.05
N VAL A 48 -6.01 -12.05 -2.17
CA VAL A 48 -7.33 -12.66 -2.21
C VAL A 48 -7.18 -13.97 -2.99
N GLU A 49 -7.44 -15.09 -2.30
CA GLU A 49 -7.56 -16.40 -2.92
C GLU A 49 -9.03 -16.77 -2.92
N VAL A 50 -9.53 -17.26 -4.06
CA VAL A 50 -10.93 -17.63 -4.24
C VAL A 50 -10.98 -19.12 -4.51
N GLU A 51 -11.72 -19.85 -3.67
CA GLU A 51 -11.99 -21.27 -3.84
C GLU A 51 -13.49 -21.48 -4.05
N GLU A 52 -13.85 -22.19 -5.11
CA GLU A 52 -15.24 -22.58 -5.40
C GLU A 52 -15.43 -24.07 -5.10
N PHE A 53 -16.44 -24.40 -4.31
CA PHE A 53 -16.78 -25.78 -4.00
C PHE A 53 -18.29 -25.94 -3.79
N LYS A 54 -18.72 -27.16 -3.56
CA LYS A 54 -20.12 -27.46 -3.32
C LYS A 54 -20.30 -28.04 -1.92
N VAL A 55 -21.16 -27.40 -1.13
CA VAL A 55 -21.59 -27.90 0.18
C VAL A 55 -22.59 -29.02 -0.03
N THR A 56 -22.37 -30.15 0.64
CA THR A 56 -23.23 -31.35 0.56
C THR A 56 -24.39 -31.33 1.54
N HIS A 57 -24.40 -30.41 2.50
CA HIS A 57 -25.45 -30.25 3.49
C HIS A 57 -26.73 -29.67 2.88
N ASP A 58 -27.90 -30.11 3.40
CA ASP A 58 -29.16 -29.49 3.03
C ASP A 58 -29.31 -28.12 3.71
N LEU A 59 -29.30 -27.07 2.91
CA LEU A 59 -29.35 -25.66 3.33
C LEU A 59 -30.68 -25.00 2.98
N THR A 60 -31.69 -25.75 2.54
CA THR A 60 -33.00 -25.23 2.11
C THR A 60 -33.81 -24.64 3.24
N ASP A 61 -33.69 -25.21 4.42
CA ASP A 61 -34.40 -24.75 5.62
C ASP A 61 -33.52 -23.86 6.49
N LYS A 62 -33.74 -22.54 6.39
CA LYS A 62 -32.94 -21.53 7.11
C LYS A 62 -33.01 -21.65 8.62
N GLU A 63 -34.12 -22.19 9.17
CA GLU A 63 -34.30 -22.35 10.62
C GLU A 63 -33.42 -23.46 11.19
N LYS A 64 -33.02 -24.41 10.36
CA LYS A 64 -32.13 -25.52 10.74
C LYS A 64 -30.66 -25.21 10.59
N ILE A 65 -30.32 -24.07 9.94
CA ILE A 65 -28.95 -23.66 9.79
C ILE A 65 -28.50 -22.93 11.05
N ASP A 66 -28.00 -23.69 11.99
CA ASP A 66 -27.42 -23.19 13.22
C ASP A 66 -25.90 -22.96 13.11
N LYS A 67 -25.30 -22.45 14.17
CA LYS A 67 -23.85 -22.23 14.25
C LYS A 67 -23.07 -23.54 14.08
N ALA A 68 -23.58 -24.67 14.57
CA ALA A 68 -22.88 -25.97 14.53
C ALA A 68 -22.74 -26.45 13.08
N LEU A 69 -23.79 -26.34 12.28
CA LEU A 69 -23.78 -26.68 10.86
C LEU A 69 -22.80 -25.78 10.07
N VAL A 70 -22.77 -24.47 10.38
CA VAL A 70 -21.83 -23.55 9.73
C VAL A 70 -20.38 -23.89 10.08
N LEU A 71 -20.10 -24.29 11.32
CA LEU A 71 -18.76 -24.72 11.73
C LEU A 71 -18.33 -26.01 11.02
N ASP A 72 -19.28 -26.96 10.81
CA ASP A 72 -18.99 -28.18 10.05
C ASP A 72 -18.66 -27.90 8.58
N ILE A 73 -19.36 -26.95 7.95
CA ILE A 73 -19.02 -26.46 6.59
C ILE A 73 -17.64 -25.82 6.52
N LEU A 74 -17.20 -25.17 7.60
CA LEU A 74 -15.90 -24.49 7.67
C LEU A 74 -14.74 -25.43 8.01
N GLN A 75 -15.01 -26.63 8.55
CA GLN A 75 -13.97 -27.57 8.98
C GLN A 75 -13.02 -28.01 7.83
N PRO A 76 -13.51 -28.34 6.63
CA PRO A 76 -12.62 -28.69 5.51
C PRO A 76 -11.72 -27.55 5.02
N LEU A 77 -12.09 -26.30 5.35
CA LEU A 77 -11.32 -25.09 5.01
C LEU A 77 -10.33 -24.71 6.12
N ASP A 78 -10.30 -25.44 7.24
CA ASP A 78 -9.53 -25.11 8.45
C ASP A 78 -9.87 -23.70 9.03
N GLU A 79 -11.14 -23.28 8.85
CA GLU A 79 -11.61 -21.94 9.22
C GLU A 79 -12.67 -21.93 10.35
N ALA A 80 -12.95 -23.09 10.95
CA ALA A 80 -13.96 -23.20 12.01
C ALA A 80 -13.67 -22.28 13.21
N ASP A 81 -12.39 -22.16 13.63
CA ASP A 81 -11.95 -21.29 14.73
C ASP A 81 -11.98 -19.78 14.39
N ASN A 82 -12.08 -19.48 13.13
CA ASN A 82 -12.14 -18.11 12.61
C ASN A 82 -13.56 -17.59 12.40
N TYR A 83 -14.58 -18.44 12.65
CA TYR A 83 -15.98 -18.04 12.55
C TYR A 83 -16.29 -16.82 13.44
N THR A 84 -16.98 -15.82 12.83
CA THR A 84 -17.45 -14.63 13.56
C THR A 84 -18.97 -14.60 13.63
N LYS A 85 -19.62 -14.59 12.48
CA LYS A 85 -21.09 -14.56 12.34
C LYS A 85 -21.50 -14.99 10.93
N HIS A 86 -22.77 -15.34 10.78
CA HIS A 86 -23.37 -15.52 9.46
C HIS A 86 -24.71 -14.79 9.37
N TYR A 87 -25.16 -14.50 8.16
CA TYR A 87 -26.49 -13.97 7.90
C TYR A 87 -26.98 -14.41 6.53
N PHE A 88 -28.31 -14.39 6.36
CA PHE A 88 -28.95 -14.71 5.10
C PHE A 88 -29.25 -13.45 4.31
N GLN A 89 -28.83 -13.46 3.07
CA GLN A 89 -29.15 -12.39 2.11
C GLN A 89 -30.55 -12.57 1.54
N LYS A 90 -31.12 -11.49 1.01
CA LYS A 90 -32.48 -11.51 0.41
C LYS A 90 -32.60 -12.42 -0.82
N ASP A 91 -31.48 -12.66 -1.49
CA ASP A 91 -31.36 -13.47 -2.69
C ASP A 91 -31.15 -14.98 -2.43
N GLY A 92 -31.34 -15.42 -1.20
CA GLY A 92 -31.20 -16.83 -0.83
C GLY A 92 -29.76 -17.31 -0.62
N ARG A 93 -28.80 -16.40 -0.51
CA ARG A 93 -27.42 -16.76 -0.16
C ARG A 93 -27.19 -16.58 1.32
N MET A 94 -26.39 -17.47 1.91
CA MET A 94 -25.82 -17.32 3.25
C MET A 94 -24.41 -16.76 3.13
N LYS A 95 -24.10 -15.70 3.86
CA LYS A 95 -22.75 -15.16 3.98
C LYS A 95 -22.21 -15.37 5.39
N VAL A 96 -21.07 -16.03 5.48
CA VAL A 96 -20.31 -16.28 6.71
C VAL A 96 -19.13 -15.35 6.75
N PHE A 97 -18.93 -14.67 7.86
CA PHE A 97 -17.78 -13.80 8.12
C PHE A 97 -16.78 -14.52 9.00
N LEU A 98 -15.52 -14.42 8.61
CA LEU A 98 -14.40 -15.02 9.31
C LEU A 98 -13.48 -13.93 9.85
N LYS A 99 -12.68 -14.26 10.85
CA LYS A 99 -11.61 -13.38 11.35
C LYS A 99 -10.64 -13.06 10.23
N GLY A 100 -10.03 -11.87 10.28
CA GLY A 100 -9.08 -11.45 9.22
C GLY A 100 -9.74 -10.90 7.96
N GLY A 101 -11.07 -10.91 7.85
CA GLY A 101 -11.83 -10.36 6.72
C GLY A 101 -12.21 -11.38 5.65
N SER A 102 -11.76 -12.63 5.75
CA SER A 102 -12.18 -13.73 4.89
C SER A 102 -13.70 -13.96 4.96
N SER A 103 -14.29 -14.48 3.90
CA SER A 103 -15.73 -14.75 3.88
C SER A 103 -16.07 -15.97 3.04
N LEU A 104 -17.13 -16.68 3.45
CA LEU A 104 -17.72 -17.76 2.69
C LEU A 104 -19.16 -17.37 2.29
N VAL A 105 -19.46 -17.45 1.02
CA VAL A 105 -20.81 -17.22 0.49
C VAL A 105 -21.33 -18.53 -0.07
N VAL A 106 -22.45 -19.00 0.46
CA VAL A 106 -23.10 -20.25 0.06
C VAL A 106 -24.49 -19.97 -0.50
N ASN A 107 -24.79 -20.49 -1.68
CA ASN A 107 -26.14 -20.49 -2.22
C ASN A 107 -26.93 -21.63 -1.54
N THR A 108 -27.95 -21.29 -0.75
CA THR A 108 -28.70 -22.27 0.04
C THR A 108 -29.55 -23.21 -0.79
N GLN A 109 -29.86 -22.88 -2.05
CA GLN A 109 -30.65 -23.72 -2.93
C GLN A 109 -29.81 -24.71 -3.74
N THR A 110 -28.61 -24.26 -4.20
CA THR A 110 -27.74 -25.07 -5.08
C THR A 110 -26.60 -25.74 -4.34
N GLY A 111 -26.29 -25.28 -3.12
CA GLY A 111 -25.11 -25.67 -2.36
C GLY A 111 -23.80 -25.09 -2.91
N ALA A 112 -23.83 -24.30 -3.98
CA ALA A 112 -22.63 -23.67 -4.52
C ALA A 112 -22.03 -22.69 -3.50
N ALA A 113 -20.76 -22.84 -3.21
CA ALA A 113 -20.03 -22.07 -2.22
C ALA A 113 -18.80 -21.40 -2.83
N VAL A 114 -18.57 -20.16 -2.45
CA VAL A 114 -17.39 -19.39 -2.82
C VAL A 114 -16.71 -18.92 -1.54
N TYR A 115 -15.52 -19.41 -1.30
CA TYR A 115 -14.68 -19.00 -0.19
C TYR A 115 -13.65 -17.99 -0.66
N GLU A 116 -13.64 -16.81 -0.05
CA GLU A 116 -12.67 -15.73 -0.28
C GLU A 116 -11.74 -15.65 0.93
N LYS A 117 -10.52 -16.15 0.77
CA LYS A 117 -9.46 -16.06 1.77
C LYS A 117 -8.69 -14.76 1.60
N LEU A 118 -8.72 -13.92 2.62
CA LEU A 118 -7.94 -12.68 2.67
C LEU A 118 -6.68 -12.87 3.53
N GLU A 119 -5.53 -12.86 2.91
CA GLU A 119 -4.25 -12.89 3.61
C GLU A 119 -3.58 -11.51 3.59
N ARG A 120 -3.21 -10.98 4.77
CA ARG A 120 -2.54 -9.70 4.86
C ARG A 120 -1.10 -9.79 4.32
N ARG A 121 -0.77 -8.91 3.38
CA ARG A 121 0.60 -8.72 2.88
C ARG A 121 1.39 -7.81 3.80
N PHE A 122 2.02 -8.37 4.85
CA PHE A 122 2.70 -7.59 5.89
C PHE A 122 3.61 -6.51 5.33
N LEU A 123 4.64 -6.88 4.56
CA LEU A 123 5.66 -5.94 4.09
C LEU A 123 5.07 -4.84 3.20
N LEU A 124 4.27 -5.20 2.20
CA LEU A 124 3.70 -4.26 1.25
C LEU A 124 2.67 -3.34 1.91
N SER A 125 1.82 -3.91 2.77
CA SER A 125 0.83 -3.16 3.53
C SER A 125 1.48 -2.14 4.45
N ASP A 126 2.55 -2.52 5.17
CA ASP A 126 3.21 -1.63 6.11
C ASP A 126 4.01 -0.53 5.40
N MET A 127 4.65 -0.81 4.26
CA MET A 127 5.27 0.23 3.43
C MET A 127 4.25 1.27 2.95
N VAL A 128 3.09 0.84 2.47
CA VAL A 128 2.01 1.74 2.05
C VAL A 128 1.43 2.52 3.24
N LYS A 129 1.30 1.88 4.40
CA LYS A 129 0.84 2.51 5.64
C LYS A 129 1.77 3.63 6.11
N LEU A 130 3.09 3.45 5.98
CA LEU A 130 4.07 4.50 6.25
C LEU A 130 3.87 5.71 5.32
N HIS A 131 3.47 5.50 4.08
CA HIS A 131 3.19 6.57 3.12
C HIS A 131 1.93 7.39 3.50
N TYR A 132 0.91 6.72 4.08
CA TYR A 132 -0.37 7.34 4.50
C TYR A 132 -0.37 7.99 5.90
N ASN A 133 0.74 7.98 6.62
CA ASN A 133 0.83 8.52 7.98
C ASN A 133 0.12 7.65 9.06
N PRO A 134 0.83 6.69 9.67
CA PRO A 134 0.28 5.81 10.69
C PRO A 134 0.03 6.45 12.07
N GLY A 135 0.44 7.71 12.32
CA GLY A 135 0.20 8.35 13.61
C GLY A 135 1.01 9.63 13.89
N LYS A 136 0.72 10.31 15.00
CA LYS A 136 1.29 11.63 15.34
C LYS A 136 2.83 11.73 15.29
N TRP A 137 3.51 10.76 15.87
CA TRP A 137 4.99 10.73 15.85
C TRP A 137 5.55 10.56 14.44
N TRP A 138 4.84 9.81 13.62
CA TRP A 138 5.19 9.64 12.22
C TRP A 138 5.03 10.93 11.43
N THR A 139 3.98 11.73 11.70
CA THR A 139 3.79 13.05 11.05
C THR A 139 5.03 13.91 11.22
N THR A 140 5.51 14.08 12.46
CA THR A 140 6.72 14.89 12.73
C THR A 140 7.95 14.33 12.01
N PHE A 141 8.14 13.01 12.02
CA PHE A 141 9.25 12.38 11.32
C PHE A 141 9.15 12.56 9.79
N SER A 142 7.97 12.39 9.21
CA SER A 142 7.74 12.56 7.77
C SER A 142 7.93 14.01 7.32
N ASP A 143 7.58 15.00 8.16
CA ASP A 143 7.86 16.40 7.89
C ASP A 143 9.37 16.69 7.86
N ILE A 144 10.13 16.15 8.81
CA ILE A 144 11.60 16.23 8.82
C ILE A 144 12.16 15.57 7.55
N PHE A 145 11.65 14.41 7.17
CA PHE A 145 12.04 13.74 5.94
C PHE A 145 11.74 14.57 4.70
N ALA A 146 10.54 15.17 4.59
CA ALA A 146 10.15 16.03 3.49
C ALA A 146 11.06 17.27 3.35
N VAL A 147 11.36 17.94 4.48
CA VAL A 147 12.34 19.05 4.50
C VAL A 147 13.72 18.58 4.07
N SER A 148 14.13 17.38 4.48
CA SER A 148 15.41 16.78 4.07
C SER A 148 15.49 16.51 2.57
N LEU A 149 14.38 16.08 1.93
CA LEU A 149 14.31 15.94 0.47
C LEU A 149 14.49 17.27 -0.25
N VAL A 150 13.89 18.34 0.26
CA VAL A 150 14.11 19.69 -0.27
C VAL A 150 15.58 20.10 -0.15
N LEU A 151 16.20 19.86 1.01
CA LEU A 151 17.64 20.14 1.22
C LEU A 151 18.53 19.33 0.29
N ILE A 152 18.27 18.04 0.11
CA ILE A 152 18.98 17.18 -0.84
C ILE A 152 18.87 17.74 -2.25
N SER A 153 17.67 18.13 -2.68
CA SER A 153 17.42 18.67 -4.01
C SER A 153 18.17 19.99 -4.24
N LEU A 154 18.04 20.94 -3.31
CA LEU A 154 18.70 22.25 -3.40
C LEU A 154 20.23 22.15 -3.37
N THR A 155 20.77 21.33 -2.46
CA THR A 155 22.21 21.11 -2.36
C THR A 155 22.77 20.42 -3.59
N GLY A 156 22.04 19.45 -4.15
CA GLY A 156 22.39 18.77 -5.39
C GLY A 156 22.50 19.72 -6.58
N MET A 157 21.55 20.66 -6.72
CA MET A 157 21.56 21.67 -7.80
C MET A 157 22.77 22.62 -7.71
N VAL A 158 23.18 22.98 -6.49
CA VAL A 158 24.28 23.96 -6.27
C VAL A 158 25.67 23.35 -6.38
N MET A 159 25.82 22.02 -6.19
CA MET A 159 27.14 21.36 -6.21
C MET A 159 27.84 21.45 -7.54
N ILE A 160 27.14 21.44 -8.66
CA ILE A 160 27.67 21.35 -10.01
C ILE A 160 27.79 22.74 -10.61
N LYS A 161 28.97 23.04 -11.18
CA LYS A 161 29.29 24.32 -11.83
C LYS A 161 29.27 24.24 -13.35
N GLY A 162 29.23 25.45 -13.96
CA GLY A 162 29.43 25.65 -15.39
C GLY A 162 28.29 25.13 -16.25
N LYS A 163 28.59 24.73 -17.47
CA LYS A 163 27.59 24.32 -18.48
C LYS A 163 26.73 23.12 -18.08
N LYS A 164 27.19 22.30 -17.13
CA LYS A 164 26.43 21.12 -16.59
C LYS A 164 25.62 21.44 -15.33
N GLY A 165 25.86 22.60 -14.69
CA GLY A 165 25.18 23.03 -13.48
C GLY A 165 23.80 23.64 -13.73
N PHE A 166 23.22 24.23 -12.68
CA PHE A 166 21.89 24.84 -12.69
C PHE A 166 21.73 25.95 -13.76
N TRP A 167 22.77 26.79 -13.99
CA TRP A 167 22.75 27.83 -15.03
C TRP A 167 23.04 27.31 -16.45
N GLY A 168 22.96 26.01 -16.67
CA GLY A 168 23.14 25.36 -17.95
C GLY A 168 22.16 24.18 -18.10
N ARG A 169 22.68 23.02 -18.52
CA ARG A 169 21.88 21.81 -18.75
C ARG A 169 21.03 21.42 -17.53
N GLY A 170 21.53 21.61 -16.30
CA GLY A 170 20.82 21.29 -15.07
C GLY A 170 19.53 22.09 -14.91
N GLY A 171 19.53 23.39 -15.24
CA GLY A 171 18.32 24.21 -15.17
C GLY A 171 17.27 23.83 -16.22
N ILE A 172 17.70 23.45 -17.42
CA ILE A 172 16.79 22.98 -18.47
C ILE A 172 16.08 21.68 -17.98
N LEU A 173 16.84 20.72 -17.45
CA LEU A 173 16.26 19.45 -16.91
C LEU A 173 15.33 19.72 -15.73
N PHE A 174 15.67 20.67 -14.86
CA PHE A 174 14.81 21.08 -13.75
C PHE A 174 13.48 21.66 -14.24
N LEU A 175 13.51 22.55 -15.25
CA LEU A 175 12.28 23.10 -15.85
C LEU A 175 11.43 22.01 -16.50
N VAL A 176 12.03 21.08 -17.24
CA VAL A 176 11.31 19.92 -17.82
C VAL A 176 10.67 19.11 -16.73
N GLY A 177 11.37 18.84 -15.62
CA GLY A 177 10.85 18.10 -14.47
C GLY A 177 9.65 18.76 -13.78
N ILE A 178 9.49 20.10 -13.90
CA ILE A 178 8.32 20.83 -13.41
C ILE A 178 7.19 20.83 -14.46
N ILE A 179 7.52 21.07 -15.72
CA ILE A 179 6.52 21.22 -16.80
C ILE A 179 5.78 19.90 -17.04
N VAL A 180 6.50 18.76 -17.04
CA VAL A 180 5.88 17.45 -17.31
C VAL A 180 4.73 17.13 -16.36
N PRO A 181 4.87 17.19 -15.02
CA PRO A 181 3.74 16.96 -14.11
C PRO A 181 2.59 17.95 -14.30
N ILE A 182 2.88 19.21 -14.62
CA ILE A 182 1.85 20.24 -14.86
C ILE A 182 1.02 19.87 -16.10
N LEU A 183 1.66 19.39 -17.18
CA LEU A 183 0.94 18.94 -18.37
C LEU A 183 -0.03 17.82 -18.07
N PHE A 184 0.33 16.86 -17.20
CA PHE A 184 -0.57 15.77 -16.77
C PHE A 184 -1.78 16.26 -15.94
N LEU A 185 -1.70 17.45 -15.34
CA LEU A 185 -2.84 18.05 -14.61
C LEU A 185 -3.83 18.78 -15.54
N ILE A 186 -3.39 19.14 -16.74
CA ILE A 186 -4.19 19.93 -17.70
C ILE A 186 -4.84 19.02 -18.76
N LEU A 187 -4.22 17.86 -19.03
CA LEU A 187 -4.73 16.83 -19.95
C LEU A 187 -5.78 15.95 -19.29
#